data_57ff9c733cc25c40874c4e1e7c77bfe7
#
_entry.id   57ff9c733cc25c40874c4e1e7c77bfe7
#
_cell.length_a   1.000
_cell.length_b   1.000
_cell.length_c   1.000
_cell.angle_alpha   90.00
_cell.angle_beta   90.00
_cell.angle_gamma   90.00
#
_symmetry.space_group_name_H-M   'P 1'
#
loop_
_entity.id
_entity.type
_entity.pdbx_description
1 polymer ?
#
loop_
_entity_poly.entity_id
_entity_poly.type
_entity_poly.pdbx_seq_one_letter_code
_entity_poly.pdbx_strand_id
1 'polypeptide(L)'
;MTRLFAYWEKGEPLLLWTRRLRLDALFALLFFVVMCDRFTGNPIHEALGTAVGLVALLHALLNRRWYVRRLEKLTGRARRRTSWQPRDVVSLIVNVFLTLSFAAAFVSGLMCSQTLFASATPDVWRMDLAYRSAHVALSLWCFLAAAHAGLHWGIVAGKLAPAVAKLERTIGIWGVRAAGTALFLLLLWRTSEAFIARDVGYALRAESAYLYVEPGELSILLPLDLLTAFLAVASLVHTLEGALARRTS
;
A
#
# COMPACT_ATOMS: atom_id res chain seq x y z
N MET A 1 -2.39 14.07 22.09
CA MET A 1 -1.09 13.44 21.78
C MET A 1 -0.68 12.30 22.72
N THR A 2 -1.14 12.22 23.95
CA THR A 2 -0.66 11.29 25.00
C THR A 2 -1.15 9.83 24.88
N ARG A 3 -2.21 9.51 24.12
CA ARG A 3 -2.73 8.12 24.02
C ARG A 3 -2.11 7.28 22.91
N LEU A 4 -1.43 7.87 21.93
CA LEU A 4 -0.68 7.15 20.89
C LEU A 4 0.59 6.50 21.43
N PHE A 5 1.20 7.06 22.48
CA PHE A 5 2.41 6.53 23.10
C PHE A 5 2.14 5.32 24.02
N ALA A 6 0.95 5.20 24.61
CA ALA A 6 0.61 4.11 25.54
C ALA A 6 0.53 2.71 24.87
N TYR A 7 0.50 2.63 23.53
CA TYR A 7 0.54 1.36 22.81
C TYR A 7 1.97 0.76 22.70
N TRP A 8 2.97 1.57 23.05
CA TRP A 8 4.40 1.26 22.90
C TRP A 8 5.04 0.60 24.12
N GLU A 9 4.38 0.62 25.28
CA GLU A 9 4.94 0.15 26.55
C GLU A 9 4.91 -1.37 26.76
N LYS A 10 4.45 -2.16 25.82
CA LYS A 10 4.45 -3.62 25.97
C LYS A 10 5.61 -4.30 25.22
N GLY A 11 6.84 -4.07 25.70
CA GLY A 11 7.89 -5.09 25.80
C GLY A 11 8.41 -5.78 24.53
N GLU A 12 8.18 -5.26 23.32
CA GLU A 12 8.90 -5.78 22.14
C GLU A 12 10.28 -5.10 22.08
N PRO A 13 11.38 -5.86 22.01
CA PRO A 13 12.71 -5.26 21.99
C PRO A 13 12.85 -4.35 20.76
N LEU A 14 13.38 -3.15 20.95
CA LEU A 14 13.61 -2.10 19.93
C LEU A 14 14.28 -2.65 18.65
N LEU A 15 15.08 -3.69 18.78
CA LEU A 15 15.79 -4.36 17.71
C LEU A 15 14.86 -5.15 16.76
N LEU A 16 13.84 -5.82 17.29
CA LEU A 16 12.85 -6.55 16.47
C LEU A 16 11.95 -5.57 15.72
N TRP A 17 11.66 -4.46 16.35
CA TRP A 17 10.84 -3.43 15.75
C TRP A 17 11.53 -2.71 14.56
N THR A 18 12.82 -2.41 14.70
CA THR A 18 13.62 -1.85 13.59
C THR A 18 13.76 -2.83 12.43
N ARG A 19 13.83 -4.15 12.72
CA ARG A 19 13.87 -5.19 11.67
C ARG A 19 12.56 -5.27 10.90
N ARG A 20 11.39 -5.22 11.57
CA ARG A 20 10.08 -5.20 10.91
C ARG A 20 9.91 -3.98 10.03
N LEU A 21 10.24 -2.79 10.53
CA LEU A 21 10.16 -1.56 9.74
C LEU A 21 11.06 -1.60 8.50
N ARG A 22 12.26 -2.19 8.60
CA ARG A 22 13.14 -2.39 7.44
C ARG A 22 12.52 -3.34 6.42
N LEU A 23 11.88 -4.42 6.87
CA LEU A 23 11.16 -5.34 5.99
C LEU A 23 9.99 -4.65 5.30
N ASP A 24 9.20 -3.85 6.04
CA ASP A 24 8.07 -3.11 5.48
C ASP A 24 8.53 -2.04 4.46
N ALA A 25 9.65 -1.37 4.74
CA ALA A 25 10.26 -0.42 3.80
C ALA A 25 10.80 -1.13 2.55
N LEU A 26 11.48 -2.27 2.70
CA LEU A 26 11.91 -3.10 1.59
C LEU A 26 10.71 -3.58 0.75
N PHE A 27 9.66 -4.04 1.41
CA PHE A 27 8.44 -4.48 0.75
C PHE A 27 7.80 -3.34 -0.05
N ALA A 28 7.67 -2.15 0.53
CA ALA A 28 7.15 -0.98 -0.17
C ALA A 28 8.00 -0.64 -1.40
N LEU A 29 9.34 -0.63 -1.26
CA LEU A 29 10.25 -0.37 -2.37
C LEU A 29 10.09 -1.39 -3.49
N LEU A 30 10.12 -2.68 -3.16
CA LEU A 30 9.96 -3.76 -4.15
C LEU A 30 8.58 -3.69 -4.84
N PHE A 31 7.52 -3.38 -4.07
CA PHE A 31 6.19 -3.18 -4.61
C PHE A 31 6.16 -2.05 -5.66
N PHE A 32 6.79 -0.91 -5.39
CA PHE A 32 6.87 0.18 -6.37
C PHE A 32 7.68 -0.20 -7.59
N VAL A 33 8.81 -0.89 -7.41
CA VAL A 33 9.67 -1.28 -8.54
C VAL A 33 8.95 -2.32 -9.43
N VAL A 34 8.20 -3.25 -8.86
CA VAL A 34 7.43 -4.23 -9.65
C VAL A 34 6.29 -3.59 -10.42
N MET A 35 5.70 -2.51 -9.90
CA MET A 35 4.67 -1.75 -10.63
C MET A 35 5.23 -0.96 -11.84
N CYS A 36 6.54 -0.92 -12.00
CA CYS A 36 7.23 -0.23 -13.08
C CYS A 36 7.72 -1.21 -14.17
N ASP A 37 6.85 -2.12 -14.63
CA ASP A 37 7.17 -3.17 -15.61
C ASP A 37 7.80 -2.64 -16.90
N ARG A 38 7.35 -1.49 -17.40
CA ARG A 38 7.95 -0.81 -18.56
C ARG A 38 9.41 -0.42 -18.36
N PHE A 39 9.82 -0.20 -17.12
CA PHE A 39 11.20 0.18 -16.79
C PHE A 39 12.09 -1.04 -16.64
N THR A 40 11.54 -2.09 -16.04
CA THR A 40 12.28 -3.30 -15.67
C THR A 40 12.25 -4.35 -16.79
N GLY A 41 11.22 -4.31 -17.64
CA GLY A 41 10.95 -5.38 -18.61
C GLY A 41 10.42 -6.65 -17.94
N ASN A 42 9.85 -7.52 -18.76
CA ASN A 42 9.10 -8.67 -18.27
C ASN A 42 9.90 -9.66 -17.40
N PRO A 43 11.14 -10.06 -17.72
CA PRO A 43 11.89 -11.00 -16.87
C PRO A 43 12.17 -10.47 -15.47
N ILE A 44 12.53 -9.18 -15.37
CA ILE A 44 12.81 -8.54 -14.08
C ILE A 44 11.50 -8.32 -13.30
N HIS A 45 10.42 -7.91 -14.00
CA HIS A 45 9.08 -7.78 -13.39
C HIS A 45 8.63 -9.10 -12.76
N GLU A 46 8.76 -10.24 -13.46
CA GLU A 46 8.38 -11.56 -12.95
C GLU A 46 9.25 -12.00 -11.76
N ALA A 47 10.57 -11.75 -11.81
CA ALA A 47 11.47 -12.07 -10.71
C ALA A 47 11.16 -11.22 -9.46
N LEU A 48 10.95 -9.92 -9.64
CA LEU A 48 10.59 -9.01 -8.56
C LEU A 48 9.18 -9.31 -8.03
N GLY A 49 8.22 -9.63 -8.89
CA GLY A 49 6.88 -10.04 -8.49
C GLY A 49 6.89 -11.28 -7.60
N THR A 50 7.73 -12.26 -7.95
CA THR A 50 7.95 -13.46 -7.12
C THR A 50 8.57 -13.08 -5.77
N ALA A 51 9.60 -12.23 -5.75
CA ALA A 51 10.22 -11.76 -4.52
C ALA A 51 9.23 -10.99 -3.64
N VAL A 52 8.42 -10.10 -4.23
CA VAL A 52 7.34 -9.37 -3.54
C VAL A 52 6.34 -10.34 -2.92
N GLY A 53 5.95 -11.40 -3.65
CA GLY A 53 5.07 -12.45 -3.12
C GLY A 53 5.63 -13.13 -1.87
N LEU A 54 6.91 -13.49 -1.90
CA LEU A 54 7.60 -14.10 -0.75
C LEU A 54 7.71 -13.16 0.43
N VAL A 55 8.05 -11.90 0.19
CA VAL A 55 8.14 -10.86 1.25
C VAL A 55 6.77 -10.57 1.84
N ALA A 56 5.71 -10.55 1.04
CA ALA A 56 4.33 -10.39 1.53
C ALA A 56 3.91 -11.56 2.42
N LEU A 57 4.23 -12.78 2.03
CA LEU A 57 3.98 -13.97 2.86
C LEU A 57 4.72 -13.86 4.19
N LEU A 58 6.00 -13.49 4.16
CA LEU A 58 6.80 -13.29 5.37
C LEU A 58 6.21 -12.18 6.26
N HIS A 59 5.81 -11.04 5.67
CA HIS A 59 5.13 -9.95 6.38
C HIS A 59 3.85 -10.45 7.07
N ALA A 60 3.00 -11.21 6.36
CA ALA A 60 1.78 -11.79 6.92
C ALA A 60 2.06 -12.75 8.07
N LEU A 61 3.06 -13.64 7.92
CA LEU A 61 3.47 -14.60 8.95
C LEU A 61 4.01 -13.91 10.21
N LEU A 62 4.81 -12.84 10.06
CA LEU A 62 5.31 -12.05 11.17
C LEU A 62 4.18 -11.30 11.91
N ASN A 63 3.11 -10.97 11.18
CA ASN A 63 1.93 -10.29 11.72
C ASN A 63 0.75 -11.24 12.04
N ARG A 64 0.96 -12.58 12.02
CA ARG A 64 -0.10 -13.58 12.24
C ARG A 64 -0.94 -13.36 13.49
N ARG A 65 -0.34 -12.81 14.58
CA ARG A 65 -1.06 -12.49 15.83
C ARG A 65 -2.16 -11.46 15.62
N TRP A 66 -2.02 -10.57 14.65
CA TRP A 66 -3.06 -9.60 14.30
C TRP A 66 -4.27 -10.32 13.71
N TYR A 67 -4.07 -11.22 12.75
CA TYR A 67 -5.13 -12.00 12.12
C TYR A 67 -5.86 -12.87 13.14
N VAL A 68 -5.13 -13.58 13.98
CA VAL A 68 -5.71 -14.44 15.04
C VAL A 68 -6.61 -13.60 15.97
N ARG A 69 -6.12 -12.46 16.47
CA ARG A 69 -6.91 -11.58 17.35
C ARG A 69 -8.18 -11.05 16.67
N ARG A 70 -8.12 -10.75 15.38
CA ARG A 70 -9.30 -10.30 14.61
C ARG A 70 -10.30 -11.43 14.43
N LEU A 71 -9.84 -12.63 14.12
CA LEU A 71 -10.67 -13.81 14.00
C LEU A 71 -11.34 -14.17 15.33
N GLU A 72 -10.62 -14.16 16.45
CA GLU A 72 -11.17 -14.37 17.79
C GLU A 72 -12.26 -13.33 18.12
N LYS A 73 -12.05 -12.07 17.74
CA LYS A 73 -13.04 -11.00 17.93
C LYS A 73 -14.29 -11.20 17.07
N LEU A 74 -14.12 -11.63 15.81
CA LEU A 74 -15.22 -11.94 14.90
C LEU A 74 -16.05 -13.15 15.37
N THR A 75 -15.38 -14.21 15.86
CA THR A 75 -16.03 -15.45 16.31
C THR A 75 -16.56 -15.38 17.76
N GLY A 76 -16.42 -14.23 18.42
CA GLY A 76 -16.83 -14.07 19.82
C GLY A 76 -15.95 -14.83 20.83
N ARG A 77 -14.83 -15.43 20.40
CA ARG A 77 -13.89 -16.16 21.25
C ARG A 77 -12.86 -15.26 21.95
N ALA A 78 -12.90 -13.96 21.70
CA ALA A 78 -12.01 -13.02 22.34
C ALA A 78 -12.17 -13.04 23.87
N ARG A 79 -11.06 -13.24 24.59
CA ARG A 79 -11.01 -13.36 26.06
C ARG A 79 -11.54 -12.11 26.78
N ARG A 80 -11.54 -10.94 26.12
CA ARG A 80 -12.20 -9.70 26.58
C ARG A 80 -13.15 -9.24 25.48
N ARG A 81 -14.42 -9.09 25.78
CA ARG A 81 -15.41 -8.45 24.90
C ARG A 81 -15.09 -6.96 24.79
N THR A 82 -14.24 -6.61 23.83
CA THR A 82 -13.98 -5.21 23.47
C THR A 82 -14.93 -4.82 22.34
N SER A 83 -15.61 -3.68 22.46
CA SER A 83 -16.44 -3.14 21.38
C SER A 83 -15.61 -2.92 20.12
N TRP A 84 -16.26 -3.05 18.96
CA TRP A 84 -15.64 -2.69 17.69
C TRP A 84 -15.52 -1.17 17.59
N GLN A 85 -14.31 -0.70 17.46
CA GLN A 85 -14.08 0.71 17.12
C GLN A 85 -14.17 0.89 15.60
N PRO A 86 -14.63 2.05 15.08
CA PRO A 86 -14.69 2.31 13.64
C PRO A 86 -13.35 2.01 12.93
N ARG A 87 -12.23 2.36 13.56
CA ARG A 87 -10.88 2.05 13.08
C ARG A 87 -10.64 0.54 12.93
N ASP A 88 -11.15 -0.27 13.85
CA ASP A 88 -10.99 -1.73 13.78
C ASP A 88 -11.67 -2.31 12.54
N VAL A 89 -12.88 -1.81 12.24
CA VAL A 89 -13.68 -2.23 11.08
C VAL A 89 -12.99 -1.82 9.79
N VAL A 90 -12.59 -0.54 9.67
CA VAL A 90 -11.88 -0.04 8.49
C VAL A 90 -10.58 -0.81 8.28
N SER A 91 -9.79 -1.00 9.34
CA SER A 91 -8.55 -1.77 9.26
C SER A 91 -8.78 -3.22 8.83
N LEU A 92 -9.85 -3.86 9.31
CA LEU A 92 -10.20 -5.22 8.91
C LEU A 92 -10.55 -5.28 7.43
N ILE A 93 -11.43 -4.38 6.96
CA ILE A 93 -11.87 -4.31 5.56
C ILE A 93 -10.65 -4.09 4.64
N VAL A 94 -9.85 -3.06 4.91
CA VAL A 94 -8.66 -2.75 4.12
C VAL A 94 -7.71 -3.94 4.04
N ASN A 95 -7.41 -4.58 5.18
CA ASN A 95 -6.48 -5.70 5.19
C ASN A 95 -7.02 -6.96 4.49
N VAL A 96 -8.32 -7.25 4.61
CA VAL A 96 -8.93 -8.39 3.92
C VAL A 96 -8.88 -8.17 2.40
N PHE A 97 -9.36 -7.02 1.92
CA PHE A 97 -9.34 -6.72 0.49
C PHE A 97 -7.91 -6.64 -0.06
N LEU A 98 -6.98 -6.02 0.66
CA LEU A 98 -5.57 -5.99 0.28
C LEU A 98 -4.98 -7.40 0.15
N THR A 99 -5.22 -8.26 1.14
CA THR A 99 -4.71 -9.64 1.13
C THR A 99 -5.27 -10.44 -0.05
N LEU A 100 -6.58 -10.32 -0.31
CA LEU A 100 -7.24 -11.00 -1.42
C LEU A 100 -6.74 -10.48 -2.77
N SER A 101 -6.66 -9.16 -2.95
CA SER A 101 -6.16 -8.54 -4.18
C SER A 101 -4.71 -8.96 -4.44
N PHE A 102 -3.88 -8.96 -3.39
CA PHE A 102 -2.48 -9.33 -3.50
C PHE A 102 -2.31 -10.81 -3.88
N ALA A 103 -3.04 -11.72 -3.22
CA ALA A 103 -3.01 -13.13 -3.56
C ALA A 103 -3.50 -13.39 -4.99
N ALA A 104 -4.58 -12.73 -5.40
CA ALA A 104 -5.14 -12.86 -6.74
C ALA A 104 -4.21 -12.25 -7.81
N ALA A 105 -3.58 -11.09 -7.53
CA ALA A 105 -2.58 -10.48 -8.42
C ALA A 105 -1.37 -11.39 -8.59
N PHE A 106 -0.90 -12.01 -7.51
CA PHE A 106 0.21 -12.95 -7.56
C PHE A 106 -0.13 -14.19 -8.41
N VAL A 107 -1.29 -14.81 -8.17
CA VAL A 107 -1.73 -15.98 -8.95
C VAL A 107 -1.93 -15.62 -10.41
N SER A 108 -2.62 -14.52 -10.73
CA SER A 108 -2.82 -14.08 -12.12
C SER A 108 -1.50 -13.73 -12.80
N GLY A 109 -0.53 -13.15 -12.08
CA GLY A 109 0.81 -12.90 -12.58
C GLY A 109 1.55 -14.18 -12.95
N LEU A 110 1.45 -15.25 -12.14
CA LEU A 110 1.99 -16.57 -12.49
C LEU A 110 1.32 -17.12 -13.77
N MET A 111 -0.01 -16.97 -13.90
CA MET A 111 -0.75 -17.42 -15.08
C MET A 111 -0.35 -16.65 -16.35
N CYS A 112 0.00 -15.37 -16.23
CA CYS A 112 0.44 -14.53 -17.34
C CYS A 112 1.95 -14.58 -17.61
N SER A 113 2.71 -15.37 -16.83
CA SER A 113 4.18 -15.42 -16.92
C SER A 113 4.65 -15.83 -18.32
N GLN A 114 5.55 -15.03 -18.88
CA GLN A 114 6.11 -15.24 -20.20
C GLN A 114 7.58 -15.70 -20.17
N THR A 115 8.20 -15.67 -19.00
CA THR A 115 9.62 -15.98 -18.83
C THR A 115 9.87 -17.04 -17.77
N LEU A 116 9.78 -16.70 -16.48
CA LEU A 116 10.19 -17.59 -15.39
C LEU A 116 9.32 -18.84 -15.26
N PHE A 117 8.01 -18.72 -15.43
CA PHE A 117 7.04 -19.82 -15.29
C PHE A 117 6.40 -20.20 -16.62
N ALA A 118 6.98 -19.73 -17.74
CA ALA A 118 6.43 -19.96 -19.08
C ALA A 118 6.25 -21.45 -19.41
N SER A 119 7.15 -22.30 -18.96
CA SER A 119 7.06 -23.76 -19.16
C SER A 119 6.00 -24.44 -18.29
N ALA A 120 5.59 -23.80 -17.19
CA ALA A 120 4.61 -24.34 -16.26
C ALA A 120 3.18 -23.85 -16.53
N THR A 121 3.00 -22.83 -17.39
CA THR A 121 1.69 -22.22 -17.69
C THR A 121 1.28 -22.47 -19.13
N PRO A 122 0.02 -22.90 -19.40
CA PRO A 122 -0.49 -23.09 -20.75
C PRO A 122 -0.45 -21.80 -21.58
N ASP A 123 -0.11 -21.91 -22.87
CA ASP A 123 -0.03 -20.77 -23.79
C ASP A 123 -1.36 -19.98 -23.86
N VAL A 124 -2.48 -20.70 -23.83
CA VAL A 124 -3.81 -20.12 -23.87
C VAL A 124 -4.03 -19.11 -22.72
N TRP A 125 -3.49 -19.34 -21.55
CA TRP A 125 -3.60 -18.40 -20.42
C TRP A 125 -2.64 -17.23 -20.56
N ARG A 126 -1.42 -17.50 -21.00
CA ARG A 126 -0.37 -16.47 -21.15
C ARG A 126 -0.73 -15.41 -22.18
N MET A 127 -1.41 -15.83 -23.25
CA MET A 127 -1.78 -14.95 -24.36
C MET A 127 -3.18 -14.33 -24.22
N ASP A 128 -3.97 -14.78 -23.24
CA ASP A 128 -5.34 -14.29 -23.05
C ASP A 128 -5.34 -12.87 -22.45
N LEU A 129 -6.02 -11.98 -23.17
CA LEU A 129 -6.15 -10.59 -22.78
C LEU A 129 -6.94 -10.42 -21.47
N ALA A 130 -7.92 -11.30 -21.20
CA ALA A 130 -8.73 -11.26 -19.99
C ALA A 130 -7.87 -11.53 -18.74
N TYR A 131 -6.97 -12.51 -18.78
CA TYR A 131 -6.04 -12.76 -17.66
C TYR A 131 -5.09 -11.59 -17.42
N ARG A 132 -4.60 -10.95 -18.48
CA ARG A 132 -3.75 -9.76 -18.38
C ARG A 132 -4.51 -8.59 -17.78
N SER A 133 -5.72 -8.32 -18.27
CA SER A 133 -6.58 -7.26 -17.73
C SER A 133 -6.91 -7.51 -16.25
N ALA A 134 -7.20 -8.75 -15.88
CA ALA A 134 -7.42 -9.14 -14.49
C ALA A 134 -6.16 -8.91 -13.64
N HIS A 135 -4.97 -9.28 -14.14
CA HIS A 135 -3.71 -9.06 -13.43
C HIS A 135 -3.45 -7.56 -13.18
N VAL A 136 -3.64 -6.71 -14.19
CA VAL A 136 -3.47 -5.26 -14.05
C VAL A 136 -4.48 -4.70 -13.05
N ALA A 137 -5.76 -5.06 -13.15
CA ALA A 137 -6.79 -4.63 -12.20
C ALA A 137 -6.45 -5.00 -10.76
N LEU A 138 -6.10 -6.27 -10.52
CA LEU A 138 -5.74 -6.78 -9.19
C LEU A 138 -4.48 -6.12 -8.64
N SER A 139 -3.49 -5.84 -9.49
CA SER A 139 -2.28 -5.10 -9.13
C SER A 139 -2.61 -3.66 -8.71
N LEU A 140 -3.53 -2.99 -9.41
CA LEU A 140 -4.02 -1.66 -9.02
C LEU A 140 -4.81 -1.71 -7.70
N TRP A 141 -5.64 -2.74 -7.46
CA TRP A 141 -6.30 -2.93 -6.18
C TRP A 141 -5.31 -3.13 -5.03
N CYS A 142 -4.07 -3.60 -5.29
CA CYS A 142 -3.01 -3.63 -4.28
C CYS A 142 -2.60 -2.24 -3.78
N PHE A 143 -3.04 -1.14 -4.42
CA PHE A 143 -2.93 0.22 -3.87
C PHE A 143 -3.71 0.44 -2.56
N LEU A 144 -4.56 -0.50 -2.15
CA LEU A 144 -5.04 -0.57 -0.76
C LEU A 144 -3.89 -0.65 0.26
N ALA A 145 -2.69 -1.01 -0.16
CA ALA A 145 -1.46 -0.88 0.64
C ALA A 145 -1.20 0.58 1.07
N ALA A 146 -1.59 1.57 0.26
CA ALA A 146 -1.52 2.98 0.66
C ALA A 146 -2.49 3.30 1.80
N ALA A 147 -3.72 2.80 1.75
CA ALA A 147 -4.69 2.94 2.84
C ALA A 147 -4.20 2.20 4.11
N HIS A 148 -3.66 1.00 3.95
CA HIS A 148 -3.02 0.26 5.04
C HIS A 148 -1.87 1.05 5.68
N ALA A 149 -0.97 1.63 4.88
CA ALA A 149 0.11 2.48 5.35
C ALA A 149 -0.42 3.73 6.07
N GLY A 150 -1.49 4.34 5.56
CA GLY A 150 -2.17 5.49 6.16
C GLY A 150 -2.70 5.18 7.57
N LEU A 151 -3.33 4.01 7.76
CA LEU A 151 -3.80 3.53 9.08
C LEU A 151 -2.65 3.30 10.07
N HIS A 152 -1.44 3.02 9.58
CA HIS A 152 -0.23 2.80 10.37
C HIS A 152 0.72 4.01 10.36
N TRP A 153 0.30 5.15 9.77
CA TRP A 153 1.15 6.32 9.57
C TRP A 153 1.76 6.89 10.86
N GLY A 154 1.09 6.71 12.00
CA GLY A 154 1.62 7.12 13.30
C GLY A 154 3.03 6.56 13.60
N ILE A 155 3.36 5.40 13.05
CA ILE A 155 4.68 4.78 13.16
C ILE A 155 5.72 5.60 12.37
N VAL A 156 5.39 5.95 11.13
CA VAL A 156 6.24 6.77 10.25
C VAL A 156 6.38 8.18 10.82
N ALA A 157 5.26 8.79 11.23
CA ALA A 157 5.22 10.12 11.83
C ALA A 157 6.11 10.22 13.07
N GLY A 158 6.11 9.18 13.93
CA GLY A 158 6.99 9.14 15.09
C GLY A 158 8.48 9.16 14.73
N LYS A 159 8.87 8.57 13.59
CA LYS A 159 10.25 8.61 13.09
C LYS A 159 10.60 9.95 12.45
N LEU A 160 9.62 10.61 11.83
CA LEU A 160 9.81 11.91 11.20
C LEU A 160 9.71 13.08 12.21
N ALA A 161 9.19 12.84 13.41
CA ALA A 161 8.97 13.89 14.41
C ALA A 161 10.20 14.77 14.70
N PRO A 162 11.44 14.22 14.83
CA PRO A 162 12.62 15.07 15.05
C PRO A 162 12.93 15.99 13.86
N ALA A 163 12.72 15.51 12.62
CA ALA A 163 12.91 16.32 11.41
C ALA A 163 11.85 17.42 11.29
N VAL A 164 10.59 17.07 11.58
CA VAL A 164 9.47 18.03 11.61
C VAL A 164 9.71 19.09 12.68
N ALA A 165 10.14 18.72 13.89
CA ALA A 165 10.46 19.67 14.96
C ALA A 165 11.63 20.60 14.60
N LYS A 166 12.61 20.13 13.81
CA LYS A 166 13.67 20.99 13.27
C LYS A 166 13.11 21.99 12.27
N LEU A 167 12.24 21.55 11.37
CA LEU A 167 11.59 22.40 10.38
C LEU A 167 10.68 23.45 11.04
N GLU A 168 9.91 23.04 12.06
CA GLU A 168 9.07 23.96 12.86
C GLU A 168 9.89 25.09 13.51
N ARG A 169 11.12 24.80 13.97
CA ARG A 169 12.03 25.84 14.50
C ARG A 169 12.51 26.82 13.43
N THR A 170 12.53 26.38 12.16
CA THR A 170 13.04 27.20 11.04
C THR A 170 11.94 28.07 10.43
N ILE A 171 10.76 27.53 10.16
CA ILE A 171 9.67 28.22 9.44
C ILE A 171 8.41 28.40 10.28
N GLY A 172 8.44 28.02 11.55
CA GLY A 172 7.30 28.07 12.45
C GLY A 172 6.24 27.00 12.19
N ILE A 173 5.37 26.76 13.17
CA ILE A 173 4.31 25.74 13.07
C ILE A 173 3.32 26.03 11.94
N TRP A 174 3.01 27.29 11.69
CA TRP A 174 2.11 27.68 10.59
C TRP A 174 2.75 27.46 9.22
N GLY A 175 4.06 27.73 9.09
CA GLY A 175 4.81 27.42 7.87
C GLY A 175 4.81 25.93 7.55
N VAL A 176 5.05 25.07 8.55
CA VAL A 176 5.00 23.61 8.38
C VAL A 176 3.61 23.13 7.99
N ARG A 177 2.55 23.67 8.62
CA ARG A 177 1.16 23.34 8.28
C ARG A 177 0.80 23.78 6.87
N ALA A 178 1.16 24.98 6.47
CA ALA A 178 0.91 25.50 5.13
C ALA A 178 1.63 24.67 4.06
N ALA A 179 2.91 24.35 4.28
CA ALA A 179 3.69 23.51 3.39
C ALA A 179 3.12 22.08 3.27
N GLY A 180 2.72 21.50 4.40
CA GLY A 180 2.08 20.17 4.42
C GLY A 180 0.74 20.15 3.68
N THR A 181 -0.09 21.18 3.88
CA THR A 181 -1.36 21.32 3.16
C THR A 181 -1.14 21.54 1.66
N ALA A 182 -0.22 22.40 1.28
CA ALA A 182 0.12 22.64 -0.14
C ALA A 182 0.63 21.36 -0.81
N LEU A 183 1.53 20.62 -0.15
CA LEU A 183 2.01 19.33 -0.65
C LEU A 183 0.86 18.33 -0.81
N PHE A 184 -0.04 18.22 0.17
CA PHE A 184 -1.19 17.32 0.10
C PHE A 184 -2.12 17.67 -1.07
N LEU A 185 -2.43 18.94 -1.26
CA LEU A 185 -3.25 19.39 -2.39
C LEU A 185 -2.58 19.13 -3.74
N LEU A 186 -1.26 19.34 -3.82
CA LEU A 186 -0.47 19.00 -5.02
C LEU A 186 -0.52 17.50 -5.33
N LEU A 187 -0.37 16.64 -4.31
CA LEU A 187 -0.47 15.18 -4.48
C LEU A 187 -1.86 14.77 -4.95
N LEU A 188 -2.92 15.33 -4.39
CA LEU A 188 -4.29 15.06 -4.82
C LEU A 188 -4.53 15.49 -6.27
N TRP A 189 -4.09 16.69 -6.62
CA TRP A 189 -4.22 17.20 -7.99
C TRP A 189 -3.48 16.31 -9.00
N ARG A 190 -2.20 16.00 -8.75
CA ARG A 190 -1.42 15.10 -9.61
C ARG A 190 -2.04 13.70 -9.71
N THR A 191 -2.57 13.18 -8.60
CA THR A 191 -3.25 11.88 -8.60
C THR A 191 -4.50 11.90 -9.46
N SER A 192 -5.31 12.98 -9.40
CA SER A 192 -6.52 13.10 -10.22
C SER A 192 -6.20 13.22 -11.71
N GLU A 193 -5.17 13.99 -12.07
CA GLU A 193 -4.70 14.05 -13.46
C GLU A 193 -4.20 12.70 -13.96
N ALA A 194 -3.35 12.02 -13.18
CA ALA A 194 -2.82 10.72 -13.53
C ALA A 194 -3.93 9.66 -13.66
N PHE A 195 -4.95 9.70 -12.79
CA PHE A 195 -6.10 8.80 -12.87
C PHE A 195 -6.81 8.89 -14.21
N ILE A 196 -7.01 10.10 -14.72
CA ILE A 196 -7.66 10.36 -16.02
C ILE A 196 -6.69 10.03 -17.17
N ALA A 197 -5.48 10.57 -17.13
CA ALA A 197 -4.50 10.44 -18.20
C ALA A 197 -4.04 8.99 -18.45
N ARG A 198 -4.06 8.14 -17.40
CA ARG A 198 -3.66 6.73 -17.46
C ARG A 198 -4.81 5.74 -17.69
N ASP A 199 -6.03 6.21 -17.88
CA ASP A 199 -7.22 5.35 -18.01
C ASP A 199 -7.38 4.37 -16.84
N VAL A 200 -6.96 4.79 -15.62
CA VAL A 200 -6.94 3.92 -14.43
C VAL A 200 -8.32 3.34 -14.13
N GLY A 201 -9.39 4.09 -14.42
CA GLY A 201 -10.77 3.62 -14.24
C GLY A 201 -11.11 2.38 -15.06
N TYR A 202 -10.65 2.30 -16.30
CA TYR A 202 -10.83 1.12 -17.17
C TYR A 202 -9.97 -0.06 -16.68
N ALA A 203 -8.73 0.21 -16.32
CA ALA A 203 -7.83 -0.81 -15.80
C ALA A 203 -8.33 -1.42 -14.47
N LEU A 204 -8.89 -0.62 -13.56
CA LEU A 204 -9.49 -1.10 -12.30
C LEU A 204 -10.68 -2.03 -12.49
N ARG A 205 -11.40 -1.91 -13.62
CA ARG A 205 -12.52 -2.79 -13.98
C ARG A 205 -12.10 -3.98 -14.84
N ALA A 206 -10.80 -4.19 -15.04
CA ALA A 206 -10.24 -5.20 -15.93
C ALA A 206 -10.67 -5.02 -17.42
N GLU A 207 -11.00 -3.81 -17.82
CA GLU A 207 -11.36 -3.47 -19.19
C GLU A 207 -10.13 -3.10 -20.04
N SER A 208 -8.96 -2.93 -19.40
CA SER A 208 -7.67 -2.68 -20.05
C SER A 208 -6.57 -3.55 -19.47
N ALA A 209 -5.76 -4.11 -20.34
CA ALA A 209 -4.57 -4.89 -19.97
C ALA A 209 -3.32 -4.02 -19.72
N TYR A 210 -3.46 -2.70 -19.82
CA TYR A 210 -2.35 -1.75 -19.68
C TYR A 210 -2.86 -0.44 -19.11
N LEU A 211 -1.99 0.27 -18.37
CA LEU A 211 -2.17 1.70 -18.12
C LEU A 211 -1.73 2.47 -19.37
N TYR A 212 -2.49 3.50 -19.72
CA TYR A 212 -2.14 4.34 -20.85
C TYR A 212 -0.85 5.09 -20.58
N VAL A 213 0.02 5.12 -21.56
CA VAL A 213 1.27 5.89 -21.55
C VAL A 213 1.41 6.56 -22.92
N GLU A 214 1.58 7.87 -22.90
CA GLU A 214 1.69 8.65 -24.13
C GLU A 214 2.96 8.28 -24.90
N PRO A 215 2.89 8.17 -26.26
CA PRO A 215 4.09 7.94 -27.07
C PRO A 215 5.12 9.04 -26.84
N GLY A 216 6.37 8.66 -26.55
CA GLY A 216 7.47 9.60 -26.25
C GLY A 216 7.50 10.13 -24.81
N GLU A 217 6.58 9.73 -23.97
CA GLU A 217 6.58 10.09 -22.56
C GLU A 217 7.83 9.54 -21.83
N LEU A 218 8.37 10.34 -20.91
CA LEU A 218 9.48 9.89 -20.06
C LEU A 218 9.06 8.73 -19.18
N SER A 219 9.77 7.62 -19.23
CA SER A 219 9.45 6.39 -18.52
C SER A 219 9.31 6.58 -16.99
N ILE A 220 9.94 7.61 -16.41
CA ILE A 220 9.89 7.93 -14.99
C ILE A 220 8.53 8.51 -14.55
N LEU A 221 7.69 9.03 -15.47
CA LEU A 221 6.45 9.69 -15.10
C LEU A 221 5.42 8.71 -14.51
N LEU A 222 5.30 7.50 -15.07
CA LEU A 222 4.41 6.50 -14.51
C LEU A 222 4.76 6.11 -13.07
N PRO A 223 6.02 5.77 -12.73
CA PRO A 223 6.42 5.56 -11.33
C PRO A 223 6.12 6.75 -10.41
N LEU A 224 6.34 7.98 -10.89
CA LEU A 224 6.04 9.18 -10.11
C LEU A 224 4.53 9.36 -9.87
N ASP A 225 3.70 9.10 -10.87
CA ASP A 225 2.25 9.14 -10.74
C ASP A 225 1.76 8.10 -9.72
N LEU A 226 2.29 6.87 -9.78
CA LEU A 226 1.98 5.83 -8.80
C LEU A 226 2.43 6.22 -7.39
N LEU A 227 3.61 6.79 -7.23
CA LEU A 227 4.11 7.25 -5.94
C LEU A 227 3.25 8.39 -5.37
N THR A 228 2.88 9.37 -6.20
CA THR A 228 2.01 10.49 -5.76
C THR A 228 0.64 9.97 -5.34
N ALA A 229 0.05 9.04 -6.08
CA ALA A 229 -1.21 8.40 -5.74
C ALA A 229 -1.13 7.66 -4.39
N PHE A 230 -0.06 6.90 -4.18
CA PHE A 230 0.17 6.20 -2.91
C PHE A 230 0.25 7.18 -1.74
N LEU A 231 1.05 8.23 -1.85
CA LEU A 231 1.21 9.23 -0.80
C LEU A 231 -0.08 10.02 -0.55
N ALA A 232 -0.85 10.35 -1.61
CA ALA A 232 -2.13 11.02 -1.48
C ALA A 232 -3.14 10.17 -0.70
N VAL A 233 -3.30 8.89 -1.08
CA VAL A 233 -4.23 7.96 -0.41
C VAL A 233 -3.80 7.72 1.04
N ALA A 234 -2.52 7.47 1.30
CA ALA A 234 -2.02 7.25 2.66
C ALA A 234 -2.25 8.48 3.55
N SER A 235 -1.99 9.69 3.04
CA SER A 235 -2.21 10.96 3.74
C SER A 235 -3.68 11.22 4.02
N LEU A 236 -4.56 10.94 3.05
CA LEU A 236 -6.01 11.07 3.19
C LEU A 236 -6.54 10.15 4.29
N VAL A 237 -6.18 8.88 4.24
CA VAL A 237 -6.62 7.88 5.24
C VAL A 237 -6.14 8.26 6.64
N HIS A 238 -4.88 8.69 6.78
CA HIS A 238 -4.34 9.16 8.06
C HIS A 238 -5.12 10.38 8.61
N THR A 239 -5.43 11.33 7.74
CA THR A 239 -6.17 12.55 8.12
C THR A 239 -7.60 12.21 8.57
N LEU A 240 -8.28 11.33 7.83
CA LEU A 240 -9.64 10.87 8.17
C LEU A 240 -9.64 10.08 9.48
N GLU A 241 -8.68 9.20 9.71
CA GLU A 241 -8.53 8.47 10.97
C GLU A 241 -8.36 9.46 12.15
N GLY A 242 -7.49 10.45 12.00
CA GLY A 242 -7.29 11.48 13.02
C GLY A 242 -8.53 12.32 13.31
N ALA A 243 -9.36 12.58 12.29
CA ALA A 243 -10.63 13.30 12.45
C ALA A 243 -11.68 12.44 13.19
N LEU A 244 -11.79 11.16 12.85
CA LEU A 244 -12.70 10.22 13.51
C LEU A 244 -12.32 9.99 14.98
N ALA A 245 -11.03 9.84 15.29
CA ALA A 245 -10.55 9.64 16.65
C ALA A 245 -10.88 10.83 17.57
N ARG A 246 -10.91 12.06 17.04
CA ARG A 246 -11.28 13.27 17.80
C ARG A 246 -12.77 13.38 18.11
N ARG A 247 -13.63 12.76 17.31
CA ARG A 247 -15.10 12.75 17.54
C ARG A 247 -15.55 11.73 18.58
N THR A 248 -14.71 10.75 18.87
CA THR A 248 -15.03 9.64 19.81
C THR A 248 -14.35 9.81 21.17
N SER A 249 -13.56 10.86 21.37
CA SER A 249 -12.93 11.27 22.63
C SER A 249 -13.73 12.36 23.33
#